data_368adc0f006d51e1a0dccb35cdc9199b
#
_entry.id   368adc0f006d51e1a0dccb35cdc9199b
#
_cell.length_a   1.000
_cell.length_b   1.000
_cell.length_c   1.000
_cell.angle_alpha   90.00
_cell.angle_beta   90.00
_cell.angle_gamma   90.00
#
_symmetry.space_group_name_H-M   'P 1'
#
loop_
_entity.id
_entity.type
_entity.pdbx_description
1 polymer ?
#
loop_
_entity_poly.entity_id
_entity_poly.type
_entity_poly.pdbx_seq_one_letter_code
_entity_poly.pdbx_strand_id
1 'polypeptide(L)'
;IAEKRILCYVGGNCPTFAEDYDKLTSNCSSVFEKRDIKDSDDAAIYFSSGTTGFPKAILHNHESLMHAAKVENVHHGQTKDDVFLCIPPLYHTGAKMHWFGSLIVGGKAVLLKGVSAKTILQTVSDEKCTIVWLLVPWAQDILLAIENGDVHLEDYELSQWRLMHIGAQPVPQSLIKKWKEIFPNHQYDTNYGLSESIGPGAVHLGVENIHKVGAIGVPGYGWQAKIVNEDGTEVEQGAVGELILKGPGVMTCYYKNPKATEECLKDGWLYTGDMAMQDEDGFIYLVDRKKDVIISGGENIYPVQIENFLSKYEKIKDVAVIGIADARLGEITAAIIEVKDGMTCTEEEINEFCKELPRYKRPRKIIFEHVPRNATGKIEKPLLRKMHKSENLVAAENNA
;
A
#
# COMPACT_ATOMS: atom_id res chain seq x y z
N ILE A 1 -1.13 37.93 -16.96
CA ILE A 1 0.16 37.54 -17.54
C ILE A 1 0.00 36.10 -17.94
N ALA A 2 -0.08 35.82 -19.26
CA ALA A 2 -0.08 34.45 -19.75
C ALA A 2 1.31 33.87 -19.44
N GLU A 3 1.40 32.98 -18.44
CA GLU A 3 2.63 32.27 -18.17
C GLU A 3 3.02 31.45 -19.40
N LYS A 4 4.20 31.77 -19.95
CA LYS A 4 4.75 31.05 -21.08
C LYS A 4 5.12 29.64 -20.58
N ARG A 5 4.30 28.65 -20.89
CA ARG A 5 4.59 27.24 -20.58
C ARG A 5 5.56 26.71 -21.61
N ILE A 6 6.63 26.08 -21.16
CA ILE A 6 7.56 25.33 -22.01
C ILE A 6 7.19 23.86 -21.89
N LEU A 7 6.83 23.23 -23.00
CA LEU A 7 6.64 21.79 -23.08
C LEU A 7 7.97 21.20 -23.51
N CYS A 8 8.57 20.41 -22.63
CA CYS A 8 9.86 19.76 -22.85
C CYS A 8 9.65 18.27 -23.11
N TYR A 9 10.19 17.76 -24.20
CA TYR A 9 10.11 16.36 -24.60
C TYR A 9 11.45 15.67 -24.42
N VAL A 10 11.47 14.54 -23.72
CA VAL A 10 12.65 13.71 -23.49
C VAL A 10 12.53 12.44 -24.33
N GLY A 11 13.49 12.19 -25.22
CA GLY A 11 13.55 11.02 -26.09
C GLY A 11 13.72 11.36 -27.56
N GLY A 12 13.84 10.36 -28.42
CA GLY A 12 13.94 10.57 -29.87
C GLY A 12 12.61 11.04 -30.51
N ASN A 13 12.69 11.70 -31.65
CA ASN A 13 11.53 12.20 -32.41
C ASN A 13 10.65 13.21 -31.65
N CYS A 14 11.27 14.27 -31.14
CA CYS A 14 10.56 15.35 -30.46
C CYS A 14 9.40 15.90 -31.33
N PRO A 15 8.16 15.91 -30.83
CA PRO A 15 7.03 16.46 -31.58
C PRO A 15 7.14 17.98 -31.77
N THR A 16 6.55 18.49 -32.85
CA THR A 16 6.66 19.93 -33.24
C THR A 16 6.06 20.92 -32.23
N PHE A 17 5.20 20.45 -31.33
CA PHE A 17 4.60 21.30 -30.28
C PHE A 17 5.44 21.37 -28.99
N ALA A 18 6.56 20.65 -28.91
CA ALA A 18 7.43 20.59 -27.74
C ALA A 18 8.86 21.00 -28.10
N GLU A 19 9.62 21.35 -27.07
CA GLU A 19 11.06 21.60 -27.13
C GLU A 19 11.81 20.31 -26.79
N ASP A 20 12.84 20.00 -27.57
CA ASP A 20 13.70 18.84 -27.32
C ASP A 20 14.59 19.10 -26.11
N TYR A 21 14.52 18.22 -25.10
CA TYR A 21 15.25 18.36 -23.85
C TYR A 21 16.76 18.44 -24.06
N ASP A 22 17.33 17.56 -24.88
CA ASP A 22 18.77 17.49 -25.11
C ASP A 22 19.28 18.76 -25.81
N LYS A 23 18.50 19.32 -26.73
CA LYS A 23 18.80 20.60 -27.36
C LYS A 23 18.70 21.78 -26.41
N LEU A 24 17.65 21.79 -25.56
CA LEU A 24 17.47 22.86 -24.57
C LEU A 24 18.61 22.87 -23.54
N THR A 25 19.07 21.71 -23.13
CA THR A 25 20.07 21.57 -22.05
C THR A 25 21.51 21.59 -22.55
N SER A 26 21.78 21.33 -23.84
CA SER A 26 23.13 21.23 -24.42
C SER A 26 24.01 22.48 -24.20
N ASN A 27 23.42 23.66 -24.12
CA ASN A 27 24.10 24.93 -23.91
C ASN A 27 23.90 25.51 -22.49
N CYS A 28 23.32 24.74 -21.57
CA CYS A 28 23.16 25.20 -20.20
C CYS A 28 24.50 25.21 -19.45
N SER A 29 24.65 26.18 -18.55
CA SER A 29 25.82 26.21 -17.65
C SER A 29 25.86 24.98 -16.77
N SER A 30 27.04 24.38 -16.61
CA SER A 30 27.30 23.34 -15.59
C SER A 30 27.46 23.90 -14.17
N VAL A 31 27.49 25.23 -14.04
CA VAL A 31 27.57 25.90 -12.73
C VAL A 31 26.16 26.01 -12.16
N PHE A 32 25.93 25.30 -11.07
CA PHE A 32 24.68 25.39 -10.32
C PHE A 32 24.69 26.61 -9.38
N GLU A 33 23.75 27.50 -9.57
CA GLU A 33 23.52 28.59 -8.63
C GLU A 33 22.83 28.03 -7.37
N LYS A 34 23.55 28.04 -6.24
CA LYS A 34 22.98 27.62 -4.96
C LYS A 34 21.83 28.56 -4.59
N ARG A 35 20.64 27.97 -4.41
CA ARG A 35 19.46 28.67 -3.88
C ARG A 35 19.31 28.35 -2.40
N ASP A 36 18.84 29.31 -1.63
CA ASP A 36 18.48 29.12 -0.22
C ASP A 36 17.09 28.46 -0.17
N ILE A 37 17.08 27.13 -0.11
CA ILE A 37 15.88 26.32 -0.01
C ILE A 37 15.70 25.97 1.47
N LYS A 38 14.50 26.24 2.00
CA LYS A 38 14.14 25.92 3.38
C LYS A 38 13.40 24.60 3.45
N ASP A 39 13.50 23.93 4.58
CA ASP A 39 12.78 22.68 4.83
C ASP A 39 11.26 22.84 4.69
N SER A 40 10.74 24.04 5.00
CA SER A 40 9.31 24.39 4.87
C SER A 40 8.86 24.75 3.47
N ASP A 41 9.76 24.89 2.50
CA ASP A 41 9.38 25.24 1.13
C ASP A 41 8.65 24.07 0.46
N ASP A 42 7.66 24.40 -0.37
CA ASP A 42 6.90 23.41 -1.13
C ASP A 42 7.82 22.65 -2.10
N ALA A 43 7.78 21.33 -2.03
CA ALA A 43 8.72 20.46 -2.76
C ALA A 43 8.04 19.59 -3.80
N ALA A 44 6.87 19.03 -3.50
CA ALA A 44 6.21 18.09 -4.41
C ALA A 44 4.69 18.07 -4.22
N ILE A 45 3.99 17.77 -5.31
CA ILE A 45 2.58 17.40 -5.29
C ILE A 45 2.44 15.97 -5.78
N TYR A 46 1.86 15.11 -4.93
CA TYR A 46 1.49 13.75 -5.28
C TYR A 46 -0.01 13.63 -5.50
N PHE A 47 -0.42 12.71 -6.36
CA PHE A 47 -1.82 12.44 -6.63
C PHE A 47 -2.19 11.05 -6.09
N SER A 48 -3.14 10.99 -5.18
CA SER A 48 -3.75 9.73 -4.75
C SER A 48 -4.97 9.43 -5.60
N SER A 49 -5.21 8.15 -5.86
CA SER A 49 -6.44 7.66 -6.51
C SER A 49 -7.64 7.81 -5.57
N GLY A 50 -8.03 9.04 -5.27
CA GLY A 50 -9.10 9.35 -4.32
C GLY A 50 -10.31 8.43 -4.49
N THR A 51 -10.89 8.01 -3.37
CA THR A 51 -12.07 7.13 -3.32
C THR A 51 -13.36 7.81 -3.80
N THR A 52 -13.28 9.11 -4.12
CA THR A 52 -14.37 9.96 -4.60
C THR A 52 -14.37 10.14 -6.13
N GLY A 53 -13.49 9.43 -6.86
CA GLY A 53 -13.43 9.45 -8.33
C GLY A 53 -12.43 10.44 -8.94
N PHE A 54 -12.04 11.49 -8.21
CA PHE A 54 -10.98 12.41 -8.66
C PHE A 54 -9.75 12.32 -7.76
N PRO A 55 -8.54 12.27 -8.33
CA PRO A 55 -7.31 12.26 -7.55
C PRO A 55 -7.19 13.53 -6.69
N LYS A 56 -6.81 13.36 -5.42
CA LYS A 56 -6.47 14.48 -4.56
C LYS A 56 -5.01 14.88 -4.77
N ALA A 57 -4.74 16.16 -4.87
CA ALA A 57 -3.39 16.72 -4.98
C ALA A 57 -2.82 16.95 -3.58
N ILE A 58 -1.83 16.19 -3.18
CA ILE A 58 -1.23 16.17 -1.85
C ILE A 58 0.07 16.97 -1.89
N LEU A 59 0.15 18.06 -1.15
CA LEU A 59 1.32 18.92 -1.10
C LEU A 59 2.26 18.50 0.01
N HIS A 60 3.53 18.33 -0.34
CA HIS A 60 4.62 18.05 0.59
C HIS A 60 5.72 19.10 0.49
N ASN A 61 6.35 19.43 1.61
CA ASN A 61 7.52 20.27 1.71
C ASN A 61 8.82 19.43 1.69
N HIS A 62 9.97 20.09 1.70
CA HIS A 62 11.28 19.43 1.70
C HIS A 62 11.52 18.60 2.97
N GLU A 63 11.08 19.05 4.13
CA GLU A 63 11.21 18.33 5.40
C GLU A 63 10.53 16.96 5.33
N SER A 64 9.28 16.91 4.87
CA SER A 64 8.51 15.66 4.80
C SER A 64 9.15 14.64 3.85
N LEU A 65 9.66 15.09 2.69
CA LEU A 65 10.36 14.21 1.74
C LEU A 65 11.65 13.63 2.35
N MET A 66 12.43 14.48 3.00
CA MET A 66 13.69 14.08 3.65
C MET A 66 13.43 13.16 4.84
N HIS A 67 12.38 13.42 5.62
CA HIS A 67 12.04 12.61 6.77
C HIS A 67 11.63 11.18 6.36
N ALA A 68 10.82 11.04 5.33
CA ALA A 68 10.42 9.73 4.80
C ALA A 68 11.63 8.85 4.46
N ALA A 69 12.62 9.44 3.78
CA ALA A 69 13.87 8.74 3.45
C ALA A 69 14.69 8.38 4.70
N LYS A 70 14.77 9.27 5.69
CA LYS A 70 15.48 9.03 6.95
C LYS A 70 14.85 7.92 7.78
N VAL A 71 13.54 7.83 7.83
CA VAL A 71 12.83 6.74 8.57
C VAL A 71 13.29 5.39 8.05
N GLU A 72 13.25 5.19 6.73
CA GLU A 72 13.67 3.93 6.11
C GLU A 72 15.16 3.65 6.35
N ASN A 73 16.02 4.64 6.18
CA ASN A 73 17.45 4.46 6.44
C ASN A 73 17.73 3.98 7.87
N VAL A 74 17.03 4.54 8.87
CA VAL A 74 17.15 4.14 10.28
C VAL A 74 16.72 2.70 10.49
N HIS A 75 15.54 2.32 9.95
CA HIS A 75 14.96 0.99 10.19
C HIS A 75 15.64 -0.10 9.38
N HIS A 76 16.13 0.20 8.18
CA HIS A 76 16.92 -0.74 7.38
C HIS A 76 18.38 -0.83 7.84
N GLY A 77 18.84 0.06 8.75
CA GLY A 77 20.25 0.21 9.04
C GLY A 77 21.06 0.49 7.79
N GLN A 78 20.50 1.30 6.86
CA GLN A 78 21.11 1.55 5.56
C GLN A 78 22.34 2.42 5.68
N THR A 79 23.41 2.04 4.99
CA THR A 79 24.71 2.70 4.99
C THR A 79 25.19 3.03 3.57
N LYS A 80 26.31 3.71 3.44
CA LYS A 80 26.95 3.98 2.15
C LYS A 80 27.37 2.71 1.36
N ASP A 81 27.53 1.60 2.06
CA ASP A 81 27.95 0.34 1.48
C ASP A 81 26.77 -0.49 0.94
N ASP A 82 25.52 -0.03 1.20
CA ASP A 82 24.33 -0.69 0.69
C ASP A 82 24.02 -0.31 -0.76
N VAL A 83 23.51 -1.31 -1.48
CA VAL A 83 22.97 -1.17 -2.83
C VAL A 83 21.48 -1.49 -2.78
N PHE A 84 20.65 -0.49 -3.00
CA PHE A 84 19.19 -0.61 -2.92
C PHE A 84 18.60 -0.87 -4.31
N LEU A 85 17.92 -1.99 -4.51
CA LEU A 85 17.15 -2.26 -5.72
C LEU A 85 15.74 -1.66 -5.61
N CYS A 86 15.49 -0.61 -6.38
CA CYS A 86 14.23 0.12 -6.45
C CYS A 86 13.48 -0.30 -7.71
N ILE A 87 12.47 -1.16 -7.55
CA ILE A 87 11.72 -1.75 -8.66
C ILE A 87 10.50 -0.91 -9.06
N PRO A 88 9.68 -0.39 -8.11
CA PRO A 88 8.50 0.41 -8.47
C PRO A 88 8.88 1.70 -9.19
N PRO A 89 7.99 2.22 -10.05
CA PRO A 89 8.23 3.46 -10.76
C PRO A 89 8.46 4.66 -9.84
N LEU A 90 9.35 5.58 -10.21
CA LEU A 90 9.73 6.75 -9.40
C LEU A 90 8.59 7.76 -9.16
N TYR A 91 7.45 7.65 -9.86
CA TYR A 91 6.28 8.44 -9.51
C TYR A 91 5.56 7.93 -8.25
N HIS A 92 5.87 6.70 -7.80
CA HIS A 92 5.37 6.15 -6.54
C HIS A 92 6.17 6.74 -5.37
N THR A 93 5.47 7.18 -4.30
CA THR A 93 6.10 7.80 -3.13
C THR A 93 7.17 6.90 -2.51
N GLY A 94 6.87 5.63 -2.31
CA GLY A 94 7.78 4.66 -1.74
C GLY A 94 9.07 4.48 -2.56
N ALA A 95 8.99 4.38 -3.89
CA ALA A 95 10.19 4.28 -4.73
C ALA A 95 11.11 5.48 -4.56
N LYS A 96 10.53 6.67 -4.50
CA LYS A 96 11.28 7.92 -4.39
C LYS A 96 11.96 8.08 -3.03
N MET A 97 11.31 7.67 -1.92
CA MET A 97 11.93 7.76 -0.59
C MET A 97 13.15 6.84 -0.48
N HIS A 98 13.11 5.63 -1.03
CA HIS A 98 14.25 4.70 -1.01
C HIS A 98 15.39 5.18 -1.90
N TRP A 99 15.07 5.77 -3.06
CA TRP A 99 16.07 6.40 -3.91
C TRP A 99 16.76 7.57 -3.20
N PHE A 100 15.98 8.48 -2.59
CA PHE A 100 16.54 9.57 -1.80
C PHE A 100 17.31 9.07 -0.57
N GLY A 101 16.82 8.01 0.08
CA GLY A 101 17.50 7.37 1.20
C GLY A 101 18.91 6.92 0.83
N SER A 102 19.07 6.28 -0.33
CA SER A 102 20.38 5.87 -0.83
C SER A 102 21.30 7.07 -1.09
N LEU A 103 20.77 8.17 -1.66
CA LEU A 103 21.55 9.40 -1.85
C LEU A 103 21.98 10.04 -0.51
N ILE A 104 21.11 10.04 0.50
CA ILE A 104 21.39 10.63 1.82
C ILE A 104 22.56 9.93 2.50
N VAL A 105 22.63 8.59 2.44
CA VAL A 105 23.72 7.84 3.05
C VAL A 105 24.96 7.72 2.16
N GLY A 106 24.88 8.20 0.91
CA GLY A 106 25.96 8.05 -0.08
C GLY A 106 26.09 6.64 -0.65
N GLY A 107 25.02 5.86 -0.57
CA GLY A 107 24.91 4.52 -1.12
C GLY A 107 24.52 4.51 -2.60
N LYS A 108 24.32 3.31 -3.17
CA LYS A 108 23.89 3.09 -4.55
C LYS A 108 22.40 2.74 -4.60
N ALA A 109 21.66 3.33 -5.53
CA ALA A 109 20.33 2.89 -5.89
C ALA A 109 20.30 2.37 -7.32
N VAL A 110 19.74 1.19 -7.53
CA VAL A 110 19.55 0.56 -8.84
C VAL A 110 18.07 0.68 -9.22
N LEU A 111 17.79 1.23 -10.39
CA LEU A 111 16.43 1.35 -10.93
C LEU A 111 16.21 0.25 -11.95
N LEU A 112 15.29 -0.67 -11.66
CA LEU A 112 14.99 -1.79 -12.55
C LEU A 112 13.91 -1.40 -13.57
N LYS A 113 14.20 -1.63 -14.85
CA LYS A 113 13.24 -1.49 -15.94
C LYS A 113 12.78 -2.88 -16.41
N GLY A 114 11.48 -3.13 -16.32
CA GLY A 114 10.90 -4.44 -16.63
C GLY A 114 11.05 -5.41 -15.46
N VAL A 115 9.98 -6.09 -15.11
CA VAL A 115 9.88 -6.88 -13.88
C VAL A 115 9.52 -8.33 -14.21
N SER A 116 10.38 -9.25 -13.78
CA SER A 116 10.12 -10.69 -13.73
C SER A 116 11.02 -11.29 -12.64
N ALA A 117 10.70 -12.48 -12.14
CA ALA A 117 11.55 -13.19 -11.17
C ALA A 117 13.01 -13.25 -11.64
N LYS A 118 13.24 -13.62 -12.90
CA LYS A 118 14.58 -13.70 -13.50
C LYS A 118 15.30 -12.36 -13.55
N THR A 119 14.62 -11.28 -14.00
CA THR A 119 15.26 -9.95 -14.09
C THR A 119 15.60 -9.38 -12.72
N ILE A 120 14.77 -9.64 -11.70
CA ILE A 120 15.04 -9.24 -10.32
C ILE A 120 16.29 -9.95 -9.81
N LEU A 121 16.33 -11.28 -9.86
CA LEU A 121 17.44 -12.07 -9.34
C LEU A 121 18.75 -11.77 -10.09
N GLN A 122 18.68 -11.62 -11.42
CA GLN A 122 19.84 -11.25 -12.23
C GLN A 122 20.39 -9.88 -11.83
N THR A 123 19.51 -8.89 -11.63
CA THR A 123 19.94 -7.54 -11.22
C THR A 123 20.52 -7.55 -9.80
N VAL A 124 19.93 -8.32 -8.87
CA VAL A 124 20.50 -8.49 -7.52
C VAL A 124 21.90 -9.07 -7.60
N SER A 125 22.10 -10.09 -8.43
CA SER A 125 23.40 -10.73 -8.64
C SER A 125 24.42 -9.78 -9.26
N ASP A 126 24.08 -9.14 -10.39
CA ASP A 126 25.01 -8.32 -11.18
C ASP A 126 25.40 -7.02 -10.46
N GLU A 127 24.42 -6.34 -9.88
CA GLU A 127 24.60 -5.04 -9.22
C GLU A 127 24.96 -5.17 -7.73
N LYS A 128 25.02 -6.41 -7.21
CA LYS A 128 25.32 -6.72 -5.80
C LYS A 128 24.35 -6.05 -4.83
N CYS A 129 23.05 -6.11 -5.14
CA CYS A 129 22.04 -5.47 -4.32
C CYS A 129 21.98 -6.10 -2.93
N THR A 130 21.95 -5.27 -1.90
CA THR A 130 21.90 -5.68 -0.48
C THR A 130 20.50 -5.56 0.11
N ILE A 131 19.70 -4.64 -0.41
CA ILE A 131 18.32 -4.38 -0.02
C ILE A 131 17.46 -4.38 -1.29
N VAL A 132 16.36 -5.11 -1.25
CA VAL A 132 15.42 -5.19 -2.39
C VAL A 132 14.02 -4.88 -1.92
N TRP A 133 13.37 -3.90 -2.56
CA TRP A 133 11.96 -3.65 -2.32
C TRP A 133 11.09 -4.42 -3.30
N LEU A 134 10.31 -5.35 -2.76
CA LEU A 134 9.35 -6.16 -3.50
C LEU A 134 7.91 -5.74 -3.22
N LEU A 135 7.06 -5.83 -4.22
CA LEU A 135 5.62 -5.96 -4.00
C LEU A 135 5.29 -7.43 -3.72
N VAL A 136 4.20 -7.68 -3.00
CA VAL A 136 3.76 -9.05 -2.66
C VAL A 136 3.67 -9.96 -3.88
N PRO A 137 3.09 -9.55 -5.05
CA PRO A 137 3.07 -10.39 -6.24
C PRO A 137 4.46 -10.77 -6.74
N TRP A 138 5.43 -9.85 -6.72
CA TRP A 138 6.79 -10.15 -7.22
C TRP A 138 7.53 -11.14 -6.33
N ALA A 139 7.30 -11.06 -5.01
CA ALA A 139 7.84 -12.07 -4.09
C ALA A 139 7.21 -13.44 -4.35
N GLN A 140 5.90 -13.49 -4.62
CA GLN A 140 5.19 -14.71 -5.00
C GLN A 140 5.71 -15.29 -6.33
N ASP A 141 5.90 -14.43 -7.33
CA ASP A 141 6.43 -14.82 -8.64
C ASP A 141 7.84 -15.42 -8.54
N ILE A 142 8.71 -14.86 -7.67
CA ILE A 142 10.05 -15.42 -7.41
C ILE A 142 9.93 -16.83 -6.81
N LEU A 143 9.10 -16.99 -5.77
CA LEU A 143 8.92 -18.29 -5.13
C LEU A 143 8.35 -19.33 -6.11
N LEU A 144 7.37 -18.94 -6.92
CA LEU A 144 6.76 -19.82 -7.91
C LEU A 144 7.75 -20.22 -9.02
N ALA A 145 8.55 -19.26 -9.51
CA ALA A 145 9.56 -19.54 -10.53
C ALA A 145 10.64 -20.52 -10.03
N ILE A 146 11.01 -20.45 -8.75
CA ILE A 146 11.93 -21.40 -8.12
C ILE A 146 11.28 -22.79 -8.02
N GLU A 147 10.02 -22.87 -7.57
CA GLU A 147 9.29 -24.14 -7.45
C GLU A 147 9.08 -24.84 -8.77
N ASN A 148 8.79 -24.09 -9.83
CA ASN A 148 8.58 -24.63 -11.18
C ASN A 148 9.91 -25.01 -11.88
N GLY A 149 11.06 -24.63 -11.31
CA GLY A 149 12.36 -24.84 -11.96
C GLY A 149 12.64 -23.86 -13.12
N ASP A 150 11.88 -22.74 -13.20
CA ASP A 150 12.12 -21.68 -14.19
C ASP A 150 13.36 -20.84 -13.83
N VAL A 151 13.76 -20.90 -12.56
CA VAL A 151 14.89 -20.19 -11.96
C VAL A 151 15.63 -21.13 -11.01
N HIS A 152 16.96 -21.19 -11.14
CA HIS A 152 17.84 -21.93 -10.26
C HIS A 152 18.70 -20.94 -9.46
N LEU A 153 18.62 -20.98 -8.12
CA LEU A 153 19.27 -19.99 -7.26
C LEU A 153 20.81 -20.05 -7.35
N GLU A 154 21.36 -21.21 -7.67
CA GLU A 154 22.80 -21.43 -7.89
C GLU A 154 23.37 -20.65 -9.08
N ASP A 155 22.53 -20.16 -10.00
CA ASP A 155 22.93 -19.34 -11.13
C ASP A 155 23.20 -17.87 -10.75
N TYR A 156 22.87 -17.48 -9.49
CA TYR A 156 22.91 -16.09 -9.03
C TYR A 156 23.76 -15.94 -7.77
N GLU A 157 24.55 -14.87 -7.72
CA GLU A 157 25.23 -14.44 -6.49
C GLU A 157 24.27 -13.59 -5.63
N LEU A 158 23.71 -14.20 -4.59
CA LEU A 158 22.68 -13.58 -3.73
C LEU A 158 23.12 -13.43 -2.27
N SER A 159 24.33 -13.85 -1.91
CA SER A 159 24.82 -13.89 -0.52
C SER A 159 24.85 -12.51 0.16
N GLN A 160 24.99 -11.45 -0.63
CA GLN A 160 24.99 -10.06 -0.16
C GLN A 160 23.61 -9.49 0.07
N TRP A 161 22.55 -10.12 -0.45
CA TRP A 161 21.16 -9.69 -0.24
C TRP A 161 20.73 -9.95 1.19
N ARG A 162 20.76 -8.91 2.01
CA ARG A 162 20.50 -9.01 3.45
C ARG A 162 19.06 -8.75 3.86
N LEU A 163 18.34 -7.87 3.11
CA LEU A 163 17.00 -7.41 3.48
C LEU A 163 16.02 -7.49 2.32
N MET A 164 14.92 -8.18 2.55
CA MET A 164 13.71 -8.08 1.74
C MET A 164 12.75 -7.08 2.39
N HIS A 165 12.65 -5.89 1.81
CA HIS A 165 11.61 -4.95 2.14
C HIS A 165 10.39 -5.23 1.26
N ILE A 166 9.21 -5.40 1.85
CA ILE A 166 7.99 -5.79 1.13
C ILE A 166 6.80 -4.97 1.62
N GLY A 167 5.95 -4.50 0.71
CA GLY A 167 4.83 -3.65 1.12
C GLY A 167 3.86 -3.31 0.01
N ALA A 168 3.27 -2.13 0.16
CA ALA A 168 2.20 -1.56 -0.67
C ALA A 168 0.83 -2.27 -0.56
N GLN A 169 0.77 -3.42 0.11
CA GLN A 169 -0.45 -4.16 0.43
C GLN A 169 -0.22 -5.08 1.65
N PRO A 170 -1.28 -5.65 2.27
CA PRO A 170 -1.10 -6.60 3.35
C PRO A 170 -0.21 -7.78 2.95
N VAL A 171 0.73 -8.13 3.82
CA VAL A 171 1.71 -9.18 3.56
C VAL A 171 1.23 -10.50 4.18
N PRO A 172 0.97 -11.55 3.38
CA PRO A 172 0.53 -12.85 3.90
C PRO A 172 1.60 -13.52 4.76
N GLN A 173 1.21 -14.04 5.91
CA GLN A 173 2.13 -14.79 6.79
C GLN A 173 2.75 -16.00 6.08
N SER A 174 1.96 -16.72 5.28
CA SER A 174 2.43 -17.88 4.50
C SER A 174 3.56 -17.52 3.54
N LEU A 175 3.46 -16.34 2.90
CA LEU A 175 4.51 -15.84 2.00
C LEU A 175 5.83 -15.67 2.74
N ILE A 176 5.82 -15.02 3.90
CA ILE A 176 7.04 -14.76 4.67
C ILE A 176 7.64 -16.05 5.22
N LYS A 177 6.81 -16.99 5.70
CA LYS A 177 7.28 -18.31 6.15
C LYS A 177 8.01 -19.05 5.02
N LYS A 178 7.38 -19.14 3.85
CA LYS A 178 7.95 -19.78 2.67
C LYS A 178 9.22 -19.06 2.18
N TRP A 179 9.22 -17.72 2.21
CA TRP A 179 10.42 -16.93 1.89
C TRP A 179 11.59 -17.28 2.79
N LYS A 180 11.37 -17.41 4.10
CA LYS A 180 12.40 -17.76 5.08
C LYS A 180 12.91 -19.20 4.96
N GLU A 181 12.12 -20.13 4.42
CA GLU A 181 12.57 -21.48 4.09
C GLU A 181 13.60 -21.47 2.95
N ILE A 182 13.41 -20.62 1.96
CA ILE A 182 14.28 -20.53 0.76
C ILE A 182 15.44 -19.57 1.02
N PHE A 183 15.19 -18.44 1.68
CA PHE A 183 16.17 -17.41 2.00
C PHE A 183 16.32 -17.22 3.51
N PRO A 184 16.91 -18.19 4.23
CA PRO A 184 16.95 -18.17 5.70
C PRO A 184 17.70 -16.97 6.29
N ASN A 185 18.69 -16.44 5.57
CA ASN A 185 19.53 -15.35 6.02
C ASN A 185 18.95 -13.95 5.70
N HIS A 186 17.89 -13.86 4.89
CA HIS A 186 17.27 -12.57 4.59
C HIS A 186 16.53 -12.04 5.82
N GLN A 187 16.77 -10.79 6.12
CA GLN A 187 15.89 -10.03 7.00
C GLN A 187 14.59 -9.72 6.26
N TYR A 188 13.54 -9.47 7.05
CA TYR A 188 12.23 -9.07 6.55
C TYR A 188 11.85 -7.74 7.16
N ASP A 189 11.34 -6.84 6.36
CA ASP A 189 10.74 -5.60 6.81
C ASP A 189 9.53 -5.25 5.97
N THR A 190 8.59 -4.56 6.60
CA THR A 190 7.45 -3.93 5.93
C THR A 190 7.14 -2.61 6.61
N ASN A 191 6.45 -1.75 5.90
CA ASN A 191 6.00 -0.48 6.45
C ASN A 191 4.55 -0.19 6.10
N TYR A 192 3.98 0.76 6.82
CA TYR A 192 2.68 1.34 6.53
C TYR A 192 2.81 2.84 6.35
N GLY A 193 2.25 3.33 5.27
CA GLY A 193 2.13 4.74 4.98
C GLY A 193 1.11 5.02 3.90
N LEU A 194 0.77 6.28 3.79
CA LEU A 194 -0.14 6.85 2.80
C LEU A 194 0.62 7.87 1.97
N SER A 195 0.04 8.29 0.84
CA SER A 195 0.57 9.44 0.11
C SER A 195 0.55 10.71 0.96
N GLU A 196 -0.41 10.82 1.88
CA GLU A 196 -0.56 11.91 2.85
C GLU A 196 0.50 11.91 3.96
N SER A 197 1.15 10.78 4.23
CA SER A 197 2.30 10.68 5.14
C SER A 197 3.63 10.58 4.39
N ILE A 198 3.62 10.60 3.06
CA ILE A 198 4.73 10.43 2.09
C ILE A 198 5.57 9.17 2.32
N GLY A 199 5.34 8.40 3.32
CA GLY A 199 6.11 7.21 3.63
C GLY A 199 5.73 6.63 4.96
N PRO A 200 6.63 5.89 5.59
CA PRO A 200 6.28 5.03 6.70
C PRO A 200 5.95 5.82 7.96
N GLY A 201 4.68 5.81 8.34
CA GLY A 201 4.23 6.19 9.67
C GLY A 201 4.45 5.08 10.69
N ALA A 202 4.40 3.82 10.24
CA ALA A 202 4.73 2.65 11.06
C ALA A 202 5.66 1.69 10.29
N VAL A 203 6.50 0.96 11.02
CA VAL A 203 7.51 0.02 10.51
C VAL A 203 7.53 -1.25 11.32
N HIS A 204 7.80 -2.39 10.67
CA HIS A 204 7.70 -3.71 11.31
C HIS A 204 8.94 -4.14 12.11
N LEU A 205 10.11 -3.53 11.86
CA LEU A 205 11.36 -3.75 12.60
C LEU A 205 12.00 -5.15 12.46
N GLY A 206 11.89 -5.76 11.28
CA GLY A 206 12.78 -6.87 10.92
C GLY A 206 12.38 -8.27 11.39
N VAL A 207 13.34 -9.19 11.31
CA VAL A 207 13.11 -10.63 11.48
C VAL A 207 12.86 -11.07 12.91
N GLU A 208 13.30 -10.33 13.92
CA GLU A 208 13.01 -10.60 15.32
C GLU A 208 11.50 -10.63 15.58
N ASN A 209 10.77 -9.85 14.79
CA ASN A 209 9.32 -9.71 14.87
C ASN A 209 8.55 -10.54 13.83
N ILE A 210 9.16 -11.56 13.25
CA ILE A 210 8.49 -12.41 12.25
C ILE A 210 7.23 -13.09 12.80
N HIS A 211 7.14 -13.30 14.10
CA HIS A 211 5.94 -13.79 14.77
C HIS A 211 4.77 -12.79 14.76
N LYS A 212 5.05 -11.51 14.47
CA LYS A 212 4.09 -10.43 14.31
C LYS A 212 3.74 -10.15 12.83
N VAL A 213 4.08 -11.04 11.91
CA VAL A 213 3.70 -10.90 10.49
C VAL A 213 2.20 -10.71 10.37
N GLY A 214 1.80 -9.69 9.62
CA GLY A 214 0.42 -9.21 9.54
C GLY A 214 0.20 -7.88 10.25
N ALA A 215 1.06 -7.54 11.22
CA ALA A 215 1.12 -6.18 11.76
C ALA A 215 1.78 -5.22 10.75
N ILE A 216 1.40 -3.96 10.80
CA ILE A 216 2.12 -2.87 10.11
C ILE A 216 3.31 -2.37 10.94
N GLY A 217 3.48 -2.88 12.14
CA GLY A 217 4.57 -2.60 13.06
C GLY A 217 4.24 -1.59 14.13
N VAL A 218 5.24 -0.79 14.49
CA VAL A 218 5.19 0.26 15.51
C VAL A 218 5.47 1.62 14.87
N PRO A 219 5.20 2.76 15.55
CA PRO A 219 5.54 4.08 15.02
C PRO A 219 7.00 4.17 14.59
N GLY A 220 7.26 4.64 13.37
CA GLY A 220 8.59 4.79 12.83
C GLY A 220 9.39 5.91 13.50
N TYR A 221 10.67 6.05 13.14
CA TYR A 221 11.55 7.10 13.66
C TYR A 221 10.92 8.49 13.48
N GLY A 222 10.73 9.22 14.58
CA GLY A 222 10.12 10.56 14.60
C GLY A 222 8.60 10.57 14.40
N TRP A 223 7.95 9.42 14.37
CA TRP A 223 6.49 9.29 14.27
C TRP A 223 5.84 8.99 15.62
N GLN A 224 4.59 9.37 15.71
CA GLN A 224 3.65 8.99 16.76
C GLN A 224 2.41 8.40 16.09
N ALA A 225 1.82 7.39 16.72
CA ALA A 225 0.57 6.79 16.29
C ALA A 225 -0.37 6.65 17.48
N LYS A 226 -1.67 6.83 17.23
CA LYS A 226 -2.74 6.59 18.18
C LYS A 226 -3.88 5.88 17.48
N ILE A 227 -4.66 5.13 18.24
CA ILE A 227 -5.91 4.55 17.78
C ILE A 227 -7.03 5.21 18.57
N VAL A 228 -7.95 5.86 17.86
CA VAL A 228 -8.94 6.74 18.48
C VAL A 228 -10.38 6.38 18.11
N ASN A 229 -11.30 6.71 19.03
CA ASN A 229 -12.73 6.71 18.80
C ASN A 229 -13.16 7.86 17.88
N GLU A 230 -14.43 7.92 17.52
CA GLU A 230 -14.98 9.00 16.68
C GLU A 230 -14.89 10.39 17.31
N ASP A 231 -14.91 10.47 18.64
CA ASP A 231 -14.74 11.70 19.42
C ASP A 231 -13.28 12.14 19.58
N GLY A 232 -12.33 11.34 19.08
CA GLY A 232 -10.88 11.61 19.14
C GLY A 232 -10.20 11.12 20.42
N THR A 233 -10.93 10.49 21.36
CA THR A 233 -10.33 9.85 22.54
C THR A 233 -9.62 8.56 22.15
N GLU A 234 -8.51 8.23 22.83
CA GLU A 234 -7.82 6.96 22.59
C GLU A 234 -8.70 5.77 23.00
N VAL A 235 -8.67 4.71 22.21
CA VAL A 235 -9.37 3.46 22.53
C VAL A 235 -8.66 2.71 23.66
N GLU A 236 -9.37 1.79 24.31
CA GLU A 236 -8.75 0.83 25.21
C GLU A 236 -7.79 -0.10 24.45
N GLN A 237 -6.78 -0.62 25.15
CA GLN A 237 -5.81 -1.57 24.61
C GLN A 237 -6.52 -2.76 23.95
N GLY A 238 -6.15 -3.06 22.70
CA GLY A 238 -6.74 -4.13 21.91
C GLY A 238 -8.09 -3.80 21.27
N ALA A 239 -8.68 -2.63 21.57
CA ALA A 239 -9.90 -2.19 20.91
C ALA A 239 -9.61 -1.63 19.51
N VAL A 240 -10.60 -1.66 18.63
CA VAL A 240 -10.51 -1.14 17.27
C VAL A 240 -10.96 0.30 17.23
N GLY A 241 -10.15 1.16 16.61
CA GLY A 241 -10.44 2.56 16.35
C GLY A 241 -9.78 3.06 15.07
N GLU A 242 -9.89 4.34 14.79
CA GLU A 242 -9.21 4.97 13.65
C GLU A 242 -7.74 5.20 13.99
N LEU A 243 -6.85 4.75 13.11
CA LEU A 243 -5.43 5.04 13.20
C LEU A 243 -5.18 6.51 12.84
N ILE A 244 -4.54 7.24 13.74
CA ILE A 244 -4.05 8.59 13.46
C ILE A 244 -2.54 8.66 13.62
N LEU A 245 -1.89 9.46 12.77
CA LEU A 245 -0.44 9.59 12.71
C LEU A 245 -0.01 11.04 12.91
N LYS A 246 1.11 11.26 13.59
CA LYS A 246 1.76 12.57 13.70
C LYS A 246 3.26 12.43 13.51
N GLY A 247 3.83 13.26 12.66
CA GLY A 247 5.26 13.26 12.40
C GLY A 247 5.65 14.21 11.27
N PRO A 248 6.94 14.45 11.05
CA PRO A 248 7.44 15.40 10.05
C PRO A 248 7.08 15.00 8.59
N GLY A 249 6.75 13.73 8.35
CA GLY A 249 6.34 13.24 7.02
C GLY A 249 4.89 13.55 6.67
N VAL A 250 4.07 14.08 7.59
CA VAL A 250 2.67 14.45 7.29
C VAL A 250 2.65 15.57 6.24
N MET A 251 1.74 15.45 5.28
CA MET A 251 1.53 16.43 4.21
C MET A 251 1.27 17.84 4.75
N THR A 252 1.63 18.85 3.97
CA THR A 252 1.27 20.24 4.26
C THR A 252 -0.25 20.44 4.16
N CYS A 253 -0.85 19.98 3.05
CA CYS A 253 -2.29 20.07 2.82
C CYS A 253 -2.70 19.30 1.56
N TYR A 254 -4.00 19.17 1.34
CA TYR A 254 -4.52 18.94 -0.01
C TYR A 254 -4.51 20.27 -0.78
N TYR A 255 -3.69 20.35 -1.82
CA TYR A 255 -3.48 21.57 -2.61
C TYR A 255 -4.80 22.11 -3.17
N LYS A 256 -5.10 23.37 -2.87
CA LYS A 256 -6.35 24.06 -3.24
C LYS A 256 -7.63 23.37 -2.76
N ASN A 257 -7.56 22.56 -1.69
CA ASN A 257 -8.73 21.90 -1.12
C ASN A 257 -8.70 21.96 0.44
N PRO A 258 -8.95 23.17 1.01
CA PRO A 258 -8.89 23.38 2.46
C PRO A 258 -9.89 22.50 3.21
N LYS A 259 -11.10 22.32 2.67
CA LYS A 259 -12.12 21.48 3.31
C LYS A 259 -11.63 20.05 3.52
N ALA A 260 -11.09 19.41 2.48
CA ALA A 260 -10.55 18.05 2.62
C ALA A 260 -9.35 18.00 3.57
N THR A 261 -8.57 19.08 3.65
CA THR A 261 -7.45 19.19 4.58
C THR A 261 -7.94 19.21 6.02
N GLU A 262 -8.90 20.05 6.35
CA GLU A 262 -9.50 20.18 7.69
C GLU A 262 -10.21 18.88 8.16
N GLU A 263 -10.76 18.12 7.22
CA GLU A 263 -11.40 16.84 7.51
C GLU A 263 -10.41 15.80 8.03
N CYS A 264 -9.15 15.80 7.53
CA CYS A 264 -8.15 14.78 7.87
C CYS A 264 -6.95 15.27 8.68
N LEU A 265 -6.68 16.58 8.73
CA LEU A 265 -5.62 17.15 9.57
C LEU A 265 -6.22 17.93 10.74
N LYS A 266 -6.01 17.43 11.97
CA LYS A 266 -6.53 18.04 13.18
C LYS A 266 -5.43 18.09 14.23
N ASP A 267 -5.06 19.27 14.71
CA ASP A 267 -4.02 19.49 15.74
C ASP A 267 -2.68 18.80 15.43
N GLY A 268 -2.31 18.76 14.14
CA GLY A 268 -1.10 18.13 13.64
C GLY A 268 -1.18 16.60 13.53
N TRP A 269 -2.36 16.00 13.76
CA TRP A 269 -2.62 14.59 13.53
C TRP A 269 -3.29 14.36 12.18
N LEU A 270 -2.76 13.40 11.42
CA LEU A 270 -3.35 12.89 10.20
C LEU A 270 -4.33 11.77 10.54
N TYR A 271 -5.61 11.98 10.33
CA TYR A 271 -6.66 10.97 10.39
C TYR A 271 -6.61 10.15 9.11
N THR A 272 -6.16 8.90 9.21
CA THR A 272 -5.81 8.08 8.04
C THR A 272 -7.01 7.49 7.32
N GLY A 273 -8.15 7.38 8.01
CA GLY A 273 -9.31 6.65 7.52
C GLY A 273 -9.11 5.13 7.54
N ASP A 274 -8.06 4.62 8.16
CA ASP A 274 -7.82 3.20 8.38
C ASP A 274 -8.18 2.82 9.80
N MET A 275 -8.96 1.75 9.97
CA MET A 275 -9.28 1.15 11.26
C MET A 275 -8.15 0.21 11.65
N ALA A 276 -7.72 0.31 12.90
CA ALA A 276 -6.61 -0.47 13.42
C ALA A 276 -6.86 -0.90 14.87
N MET A 277 -6.08 -1.85 15.33
CA MET A 277 -5.93 -2.24 16.73
C MET A 277 -4.46 -2.36 17.08
N GLN A 278 -4.13 -2.21 18.35
CA GLN A 278 -2.76 -2.37 18.86
C GLN A 278 -2.72 -3.51 19.86
N ASP A 279 -1.73 -4.40 19.72
CA ASP A 279 -1.53 -5.49 20.67
C ASP A 279 -0.76 -5.04 21.93
N GLU A 280 -0.57 -5.96 22.87
CA GLU A 280 0.10 -5.71 24.16
C GLU A 280 1.58 -5.30 24.00
N ASP A 281 2.22 -5.70 22.91
CA ASP A 281 3.60 -5.36 22.59
C ASP A 281 3.73 -4.06 21.79
N GLY A 282 2.61 -3.37 21.52
CA GLY A 282 2.56 -2.10 20.81
C GLY A 282 2.52 -2.23 19.28
N PHE A 283 2.39 -3.45 18.74
CA PHE A 283 2.26 -3.65 17.30
C PHE A 283 0.86 -3.32 16.80
N ILE A 284 0.80 -2.57 15.70
CA ILE A 284 -0.43 -2.09 15.09
C ILE A 284 -0.83 -3.03 13.96
N TYR A 285 -2.10 -3.43 13.96
CA TYR A 285 -2.72 -4.25 12.93
C TYR A 285 -3.82 -3.46 12.25
N LEU A 286 -3.77 -3.38 10.92
CA LEU A 286 -4.89 -2.83 10.15
C LEU A 286 -6.06 -3.83 10.17
N VAL A 287 -7.24 -3.31 10.43
CA VAL A 287 -8.47 -4.10 10.46
C VAL A 287 -9.26 -3.91 9.17
N ASP A 288 -9.48 -2.65 8.75
CA ASP A 288 -10.17 -2.30 7.51
C ASP A 288 -10.05 -0.79 7.20
N ARG A 289 -10.67 -0.35 6.11
CA ARG A 289 -10.92 1.06 5.84
C ARG A 289 -12.20 1.52 6.57
N LYS A 290 -12.16 2.65 7.27
CA LYS A 290 -13.32 3.23 7.99
C LYS A 290 -14.57 3.30 7.11
N LYS A 291 -14.43 3.73 5.86
CA LYS A 291 -15.51 3.84 4.87
C LYS A 291 -16.03 2.50 4.33
N ASP A 292 -15.29 1.42 4.54
CA ASP A 292 -15.62 0.08 4.07
C ASP A 292 -16.24 -0.78 5.18
N VAL A 293 -16.15 -0.32 6.45
CA VAL A 293 -16.83 -0.96 7.58
C VAL A 293 -18.33 -1.05 7.30
N ILE A 294 -18.88 -2.24 7.47
CA ILE A 294 -20.31 -2.53 7.27
C ILE A 294 -20.99 -2.46 8.62
N ILE A 295 -22.02 -1.63 8.74
CA ILE A 295 -22.81 -1.50 9.98
C ILE A 295 -24.10 -2.30 9.82
N SER A 296 -24.13 -3.48 10.41
CA SER A 296 -25.26 -4.41 10.29
C SER A 296 -25.91 -4.66 11.64
N GLY A 297 -27.10 -4.14 11.83
CA GLY A 297 -27.85 -4.31 13.08
C GLY A 297 -27.14 -3.73 14.32
N GLY A 298 -26.33 -2.69 14.14
CA GLY A 298 -25.52 -2.05 15.18
C GLY A 298 -24.13 -2.67 15.40
N GLU A 299 -23.80 -3.75 14.70
CA GLU A 299 -22.48 -4.38 14.77
C GLU A 299 -21.57 -3.87 13.66
N ASN A 300 -20.32 -3.55 13.99
CA ASN A 300 -19.29 -3.23 13.03
C ASN A 300 -18.70 -4.51 12.45
N ILE A 301 -18.86 -4.72 11.15
CA ILE A 301 -18.30 -5.85 10.41
C ILE A 301 -17.18 -5.34 9.51
N TYR A 302 -16.02 -5.96 9.62
CA TYR A 302 -14.83 -5.61 8.86
C TYR A 302 -14.68 -6.54 7.65
N PRO A 303 -14.95 -6.07 6.43
CA PRO A 303 -14.87 -6.86 5.20
C PRO A 303 -13.59 -7.65 5.02
N VAL A 304 -12.43 -7.05 5.30
CA VAL A 304 -11.11 -7.68 5.13
C VAL A 304 -10.99 -8.97 5.95
N GLN A 305 -11.61 -9.06 7.11
CA GLN A 305 -11.58 -10.28 7.93
C GLN A 305 -12.31 -11.44 7.24
N ILE A 306 -13.42 -11.15 6.58
CA ILE A 306 -14.22 -12.13 5.84
C ILE A 306 -13.53 -12.50 4.53
N GLU A 307 -12.96 -11.52 3.83
CA GLU A 307 -12.17 -11.73 2.62
C GLU A 307 -10.96 -12.65 2.89
N ASN A 308 -10.20 -12.39 3.95
CA ASN A 308 -9.08 -13.22 4.38
C ASN A 308 -9.49 -14.64 4.79
N PHE A 309 -10.70 -14.81 5.31
CA PHE A 309 -11.24 -16.12 5.63
C PHE A 309 -11.63 -16.87 4.34
N LEU A 310 -12.43 -16.24 3.48
CA LEU A 310 -12.93 -16.83 2.23
C LEU A 310 -11.79 -17.14 1.24
N SER A 311 -10.74 -16.34 1.19
CA SER A 311 -9.58 -16.58 0.32
C SER A 311 -8.82 -17.89 0.60
N LYS A 312 -9.07 -18.52 1.76
CA LYS A 312 -8.50 -19.85 2.10
C LYS A 312 -9.25 -21.00 1.43
N TYR A 313 -10.45 -20.75 0.90
CA TYR A 313 -11.23 -21.78 0.24
C TYR A 313 -10.64 -22.11 -1.13
N GLU A 314 -10.34 -23.36 -1.35
CA GLU A 314 -9.53 -23.83 -2.49
C GLU A 314 -10.05 -23.43 -3.89
N LYS A 315 -11.37 -23.26 -4.04
CA LYS A 315 -12.03 -22.91 -5.30
C LYS A 315 -12.06 -21.41 -5.58
N ILE A 316 -11.77 -20.58 -4.59
CA ILE A 316 -11.83 -19.11 -4.74
C ILE A 316 -10.54 -18.60 -5.37
N LYS A 317 -10.67 -17.85 -6.46
CA LYS A 317 -9.59 -17.12 -7.12
C LYS A 317 -9.38 -15.74 -6.49
N ASP A 318 -10.48 -15.01 -6.31
CA ASP A 318 -10.50 -13.68 -5.69
C ASP A 318 -11.83 -13.44 -4.98
N VAL A 319 -11.83 -12.54 -3.98
CA VAL A 319 -13.02 -12.24 -3.19
C VAL A 319 -13.03 -10.80 -2.72
N ALA A 320 -14.20 -10.17 -2.80
CA ALA A 320 -14.47 -8.87 -2.19
C ALA A 320 -15.74 -8.95 -1.34
N VAL A 321 -15.72 -8.27 -0.19
CA VAL A 321 -16.90 -8.18 0.68
C VAL A 321 -17.31 -6.71 0.77
N ILE A 322 -18.60 -6.45 0.54
CA ILE A 322 -19.19 -5.12 0.59
C ILE A 322 -20.47 -5.11 1.43
N GLY A 323 -20.81 -3.93 1.98
CA GLY A 323 -22.14 -3.66 2.52
C GLY A 323 -23.13 -3.36 1.40
N ILE A 324 -24.29 -3.97 1.47
CA ILE A 324 -25.45 -3.64 0.65
C ILE A 324 -26.63 -3.26 1.55
N ALA A 325 -27.43 -2.29 1.14
CA ALA A 325 -28.53 -1.77 1.93
C ALA A 325 -29.56 -2.87 2.30
N ASP A 326 -29.98 -2.87 3.55
CA ASP A 326 -31.02 -3.76 4.10
C ASP A 326 -32.01 -2.93 4.96
N ALA A 327 -33.30 -3.12 4.69
CA ALA A 327 -34.35 -2.32 5.33
C ALA A 327 -34.40 -2.49 6.87
N ARG A 328 -33.98 -3.64 7.39
CA ARG A 328 -34.06 -3.97 8.83
C ARG A 328 -32.75 -3.71 9.56
N LEU A 329 -31.61 -4.01 8.92
CA LEU A 329 -30.31 -4.01 9.58
C LEU A 329 -29.44 -2.82 9.19
N GLY A 330 -29.91 -1.93 8.30
CA GLY A 330 -29.12 -0.86 7.68
C GLY A 330 -28.30 -1.39 6.52
N GLU A 331 -27.36 -2.28 6.80
CA GLU A 331 -26.58 -3.00 5.81
C GLU A 331 -26.52 -4.50 6.11
N ILE A 332 -26.27 -5.29 5.07
CA ILE A 332 -25.88 -6.69 5.18
C ILE A 332 -24.60 -6.96 4.38
N THR A 333 -23.87 -7.97 4.78
CA THR A 333 -22.65 -8.39 4.08
C THR A 333 -22.97 -9.16 2.80
N ALA A 334 -22.42 -8.72 1.68
CA ALA A 334 -22.39 -9.43 0.42
C ALA A 334 -20.96 -9.84 0.06
N ALA A 335 -20.74 -11.13 -0.19
CA ALA A 335 -19.48 -11.66 -0.70
C ALA A 335 -19.55 -11.79 -2.20
N ILE A 336 -18.67 -11.09 -2.91
CA ILE A 336 -18.47 -11.17 -4.36
C ILE A 336 -17.28 -12.11 -4.57
N ILE A 337 -17.51 -13.24 -5.25
CA ILE A 337 -16.55 -14.33 -5.35
C ILE A 337 -16.23 -14.62 -6.82
N GLU A 338 -14.97 -14.51 -7.17
CA GLU A 338 -14.43 -14.99 -8.42
C GLU A 338 -13.90 -16.41 -8.23
N VAL A 339 -14.47 -17.36 -8.95
CA VAL A 339 -14.08 -18.78 -8.89
C VAL A 339 -12.89 -19.05 -9.80
N LYS A 340 -11.99 -19.94 -9.40
CA LYS A 340 -10.85 -20.36 -10.23
C LYS A 340 -11.31 -20.97 -11.55
N ASP A 341 -10.55 -20.74 -12.59
CA ASP A 341 -10.85 -21.24 -13.95
C ASP A 341 -10.98 -22.77 -13.94
N GLY A 342 -12.04 -23.25 -14.55
CA GLY A 342 -12.36 -24.69 -14.64
C GLY A 342 -12.98 -25.30 -13.37
N MET A 343 -13.19 -24.51 -12.32
CA MET A 343 -13.88 -24.95 -11.10
C MET A 343 -15.33 -24.44 -11.06
N THR A 344 -16.17 -25.14 -10.31
CA THR A 344 -17.52 -24.70 -9.96
C THR A 344 -17.66 -24.60 -8.46
N CYS A 345 -18.34 -23.58 -7.99
CA CYS A 345 -18.60 -23.34 -6.59
C CYS A 345 -20.06 -22.93 -6.39
N THR A 346 -20.70 -23.44 -5.34
CA THR A 346 -22.11 -23.13 -5.05
C THR A 346 -22.24 -22.28 -3.81
N GLU A 347 -23.40 -21.64 -3.67
CA GLU A 347 -23.70 -20.83 -2.50
C GLU A 347 -23.75 -21.70 -1.22
N GLU A 348 -24.22 -22.93 -1.33
CA GLU A 348 -24.28 -23.89 -0.22
C GLU A 348 -22.88 -24.25 0.28
N GLU A 349 -21.92 -24.48 -0.63
CA GLU A 349 -20.52 -24.76 -0.27
C GLU A 349 -19.90 -23.59 0.50
N ILE A 350 -20.10 -22.36 0.04
CA ILE A 350 -19.58 -21.17 0.71
C ILE A 350 -20.29 -20.96 2.06
N ASN A 351 -21.60 -21.14 2.13
CA ASN A 351 -22.35 -21.04 3.37
C ASN A 351 -21.90 -22.09 4.41
N GLU A 352 -21.61 -23.32 3.96
CA GLU A 352 -21.07 -24.35 4.84
C GLU A 352 -19.67 -23.98 5.37
N PHE A 353 -18.77 -23.53 4.47
CA PHE A 353 -17.44 -23.05 4.86
C PHE A 353 -17.52 -21.88 5.84
N CYS A 354 -18.44 -20.95 5.63
CA CYS A 354 -18.66 -19.79 6.50
C CYS A 354 -19.21 -20.14 7.89
N LYS A 355 -19.60 -21.40 8.17
CA LYS A 355 -20.05 -21.79 9.53
C LYS A 355 -18.97 -21.64 10.59
N GLU A 356 -17.70 -21.65 10.21
CA GLU A 356 -16.59 -21.38 11.10
C GLU A 356 -16.50 -19.90 11.54
N LEU A 357 -17.10 -18.98 10.78
CA LEU A 357 -17.19 -17.58 11.16
C LEU A 357 -18.30 -17.37 12.21
N PRO A 358 -18.11 -16.38 13.13
CA PRO A 358 -19.19 -15.89 13.97
C PRO A 358 -20.43 -15.51 13.13
N ARG A 359 -21.61 -15.83 13.63
CA ARG A 359 -22.87 -15.70 12.87
C ARG A 359 -23.07 -14.31 12.23
N TYR A 360 -22.72 -13.24 12.94
CA TYR A 360 -22.88 -11.87 12.48
C TYR A 360 -21.95 -11.48 11.34
N LYS A 361 -20.80 -12.18 11.19
CA LYS A 361 -19.80 -11.97 10.11
C LYS A 361 -20.10 -12.79 8.85
N ARG A 362 -21.00 -13.78 8.91
CA ARG A 362 -21.28 -14.61 7.74
C ARG A 362 -21.94 -13.80 6.65
N PRO A 363 -21.45 -13.87 5.39
CA PRO A 363 -22.12 -13.22 4.27
C PRO A 363 -23.58 -13.63 4.20
N ARG A 364 -24.46 -12.66 4.02
CA ARG A 364 -25.91 -12.90 3.85
C ARG A 364 -26.31 -12.99 2.38
N LYS A 365 -25.46 -12.51 1.49
CA LYS A 365 -25.60 -12.65 0.04
C LYS A 365 -24.25 -13.12 -0.53
N ILE A 366 -24.29 -14.09 -1.43
CA ILE A 366 -23.14 -14.60 -2.16
C ILE A 366 -23.40 -14.34 -3.64
N ILE A 367 -22.43 -13.72 -4.32
CA ILE A 367 -22.53 -13.33 -5.72
C ILE A 367 -21.28 -13.87 -6.42
N PHE A 368 -21.47 -14.69 -7.45
CA PHE A 368 -20.36 -15.21 -8.25
C PHE A 368 -20.16 -14.34 -9.47
N GLU A 369 -19.10 -13.51 -9.43
CA GLU A 369 -18.70 -12.63 -10.53
C GLU A 369 -17.23 -12.24 -10.43
N HIS A 370 -16.71 -11.54 -11.44
CA HIS A 370 -15.36 -11.02 -11.46
C HIS A 370 -15.16 -9.92 -10.41
N VAL A 371 -14.03 -9.97 -9.67
CA VAL A 371 -13.64 -8.97 -8.69
C VAL A 371 -12.78 -7.88 -9.36
N PRO A 372 -13.31 -6.67 -9.61
CA PRO A 372 -12.59 -5.62 -10.31
C PRO A 372 -11.45 -5.06 -9.46
N ARG A 373 -10.30 -4.88 -10.12
CA ARG A 373 -9.11 -4.26 -9.52
C ARG A 373 -8.62 -3.09 -10.37
N ASN A 374 -8.15 -2.05 -9.72
CA ASN A 374 -7.55 -0.91 -10.40
C ASN A 374 -6.12 -1.24 -10.92
N ALA A 375 -5.50 -0.30 -11.64
CA ALA A 375 -4.15 -0.46 -12.20
C ALA A 375 -3.04 -0.74 -11.15
N THR A 376 -3.29 -0.47 -9.87
CA THR A 376 -2.38 -0.79 -8.75
C THR A 376 -2.72 -2.10 -8.05
N GLY A 377 -3.67 -2.89 -8.58
CA GLY A 377 -4.09 -4.18 -8.02
C GLY A 377 -5.06 -4.10 -6.84
N LYS A 378 -5.55 -2.92 -6.45
CA LYS A 378 -6.51 -2.76 -5.33
C LYS A 378 -7.94 -3.05 -5.80
N ILE A 379 -8.71 -3.78 -4.98
CA ILE A 379 -10.13 -4.05 -5.23
C ILE A 379 -10.92 -2.74 -5.32
N GLU A 380 -11.76 -2.61 -6.35
CA GLU A 380 -12.61 -1.45 -6.58
C GLU A 380 -13.99 -1.59 -5.89
N LYS A 381 -13.99 -1.69 -4.52
CA LYS A 381 -15.24 -1.79 -3.72
C LYS A 381 -16.28 -0.71 -4.04
N PRO A 382 -15.92 0.56 -4.31
CA PRO A 382 -16.90 1.57 -4.74
C PRO A 382 -17.63 1.21 -6.03
N LEU A 383 -16.95 0.59 -7.00
CA LEU A 383 -17.56 0.11 -8.24
C LEU A 383 -18.54 -1.03 -7.95
N LEU A 384 -18.13 -2.02 -7.14
CA LEU A 384 -18.99 -3.13 -6.72
C LEU A 384 -20.25 -2.64 -6.00
N ARG A 385 -20.11 -1.70 -5.05
CA ARG A 385 -21.29 -1.09 -4.38
C ARG A 385 -22.22 -0.41 -5.37
N LYS A 386 -21.69 0.27 -6.39
CA LYS A 386 -22.50 0.91 -7.42
C LYS A 386 -23.24 -0.11 -8.29
N MET A 387 -22.59 -1.22 -8.65
CA MET A 387 -23.19 -2.28 -9.44
C MET A 387 -24.36 -2.95 -8.70
N HIS A 388 -24.20 -3.20 -7.40
CA HIS A 388 -25.22 -3.90 -6.59
C HIS A 388 -26.20 -2.99 -5.85
N LYS A 389 -26.10 -1.65 -6.02
CA LYS A 389 -27.04 -0.69 -5.41
C LYS A 389 -28.45 -0.75 -6.02
N SER A 390 -28.55 -1.02 -7.31
CA SER A 390 -29.80 -0.98 -8.07
C SER A 390 -30.68 -2.24 -7.89
N GLU A 391 -30.09 -3.38 -7.54
CA GLU A 391 -30.87 -4.62 -7.36
C GLU A 391 -31.78 -4.60 -6.13
N ASN A 392 -31.44 -3.83 -5.10
CA ASN A 392 -32.23 -3.77 -3.85
C ASN A 392 -33.40 -2.78 -3.91
N LEU A 393 -33.36 -1.78 -4.79
CA LEU A 393 -34.50 -0.88 -5.01
C LEU A 393 -35.64 -1.60 -5.75
N VAL A 394 -35.31 -2.47 -6.71
CA VAL A 394 -36.29 -3.25 -7.47
C VAL A 394 -36.93 -4.35 -6.61
N ALA A 395 -36.16 -4.94 -5.67
CA ALA A 395 -36.70 -5.95 -4.75
C ALA A 395 -37.62 -5.34 -3.68
N ALA A 396 -37.38 -4.10 -3.27
CA ALA A 396 -38.24 -3.37 -2.32
C ALA A 396 -39.55 -2.90 -2.96
N GLU A 397 -39.53 -2.52 -4.25
CA GLU A 397 -40.74 -2.13 -5.00
C GLU A 397 -41.61 -3.33 -5.38
N ASN A 398 -41.05 -4.54 -5.52
CA ASN A 398 -41.81 -5.75 -5.81
C ASN A 398 -42.42 -6.42 -4.56
N ASN A 399 -42.07 -5.96 -3.34
CA ASN A 399 -42.58 -6.48 -2.07
C ASN A 399 -43.47 -5.45 -1.30
N ALA A 400 -43.78 -4.32 -1.90
CA ALA A 400 -44.68 -3.30 -1.41
C ALA A 400 -46.00 -3.30 -2.23
#